data_5c19f94d567fbcc335ed6a7579f21f72
#
_entry.id   5c19f94d567fbcc335ed6a7579f21f72
#
_cell.length_a   1.000
_cell.length_b   1.000
_cell.length_c   1.000
_cell.angle_alpha   90.00
_cell.angle_beta   90.00
_cell.angle_gamma   90.00
#
_symmetry.space_group_name_H-M   'P 1'
#
loop_
_entity.id
_entity.type
_entity.pdbx_description
1 polymer ?
#
loop_
_entity_poly.entity_id
_entity_poly.type
_entity_poly.pdbx_seq_one_letter_code
_entity_poly.pdbx_strand_id
1 'polypeptide(L)'
;KRAIDARKRDRVSFNYTVHVDAKPGTTIRNKAHVGPAPDRIYRELDGMRSANRENDARPVIVGSGPCGLFAGLVLARMGFAPRIFERGKAAGPRARDVTGFGRRGVEFNPESNVQFGEGGAGTFSDGKLYTQTKDREHRRPWILHELVAAGAPEDILLKARPHIGTDRLIKVVRHLREEIIALGGEVHFESRVDAVLLDADREVRGIRLANGDTIETRDLVLAIGHSARETFSMIHAAGVFIEPKPFSIGVRIEHPQSMIDRAQYGRFTGLPELGSAPYKFVQHLGARRSAYSFCMCPGGLVVASSSEPGGVVTNG
;
A
#
# COMPACT_ATOMS: atom_id res chain seq x y z
N LYS A 1 5.59 -10.10 -18.27
CA LYS A 1 4.52 -10.45 -17.28
C LYS A 1 3.97 -11.83 -17.58
N ARG A 2 3.60 -12.57 -16.56
CA ARG A 2 2.94 -13.88 -16.65
C ARG A 2 1.56 -13.81 -16.00
N ALA A 3 0.55 -14.31 -16.68
CA ALA A 3 -0.81 -14.46 -16.16
C ALA A 3 -1.36 -15.85 -16.49
N ILE A 4 -2.19 -16.40 -15.60
CA ILE A 4 -2.89 -17.66 -15.82
C ILE A 4 -4.19 -17.36 -16.58
N ASP A 5 -4.47 -18.11 -17.63
CA ASP A 5 -5.74 -18.11 -18.34
C ASP A 5 -6.44 -19.48 -18.14
N ALA A 6 -7.42 -19.49 -17.27
CA ALA A 6 -8.24 -20.67 -16.92
C ALA A 6 -9.71 -20.47 -17.34
N ARG A 7 -10.01 -19.63 -18.31
CA ARG A 7 -11.38 -19.38 -18.79
C ARG A 7 -12.02 -20.59 -19.46
N LYS A 8 -11.20 -21.51 -19.99
CA LYS A 8 -11.66 -22.77 -20.57
C LYS A 8 -11.35 -23.93 -19.63
N ARG A 9 -12.37 -24.71 -19.26
CA ARG A 9 -12.23 -25.84 -18.33
C ARG A 9 -11.36 -26.98 -18.81
N ASP A 10 -11.24 -27.13 -20.10
CA ASP A 10 -10.48 -28.19 -20.79
C ASP A 10 -9.01 -27.81 -21.03
N ARG A 11 -8.68 -26.51 -20.86
CA ARG A 11 -7.35 -25.98 -21.10
C ARG A 11 -7.03 -24.83 -20.18
N VAL A 12 -5.95 -24.97 -19.41
CA VAL A 12 -5.30 -23.86 -18.69
C VAL A 12 -4.03 -23.48 -19.44
N SER A 13 -3.78 -22.19 -19.61
CA SER A 13 -2.59 -21.69 -20.30
C SER A 13 -1.97 -20.51 -19.56
N PHE A 14 -0.68 -20.28 -19.80
CA PHE A 14 0.01 -19.09 -19.33
C PHE A 14 0.12 -18.08 -20.46
N ASN A 15 -0.33 -16.87 -20.21
CA ASN A 15 -0.13 -15.74 -21.11
C ASN A 15 1.10 -14.97 -20.68
N TYR A 16 2.01 -14.75 -21.61
CA TYR A 16 3.23 -13.98 -21.39
C TYR A 16 3.18 -12.69 -22.20
N THR A 17 3.50 -11.57 -21.55
CA THR A 17 3.87 -10.33 -22.23
C THR A 17 5.37 -10.16 -22.07
N VAL A 18 6.09 -10.13 -23.18
CA VAL A 18 7.55 -10.02 -23.22
C VAL A 18 7.95 -8.79 -24.02
N HIS A 19 9.07 -8.19 -23.66
CA HIS A 19 9.77 -7.21 -24.50
C HIS A 19 10.89 -7.95 -25.23
N VAL A 20 11.04 -7.64 -26.49
CA VAL A 20 12.08 -8.24 -27.35
C VAL A 20 12.71 -7.14 -28.19
N ASP A 21 14.02 -7.22 -28.34
CA ASP A 21 14.74 -6.38 -29.27
C ASP A 21 14.75 -7.07 -30.64
N ALA A 22 14.05 -6.46 -31.58
CA ALA A 22 14.01 -6.96 -32.95
C ALA A 22 15.22 -6.44 -33.73
N LYS A 23 15.87 -7.33 -34.51
CA LYS A 23 16.93 -6.89 -35.42
C LYS A 23 16.38 -5.93 -36.48
N PRO A 24 17.15 -4.94 -36.93
CA PRO A 24 16.74 -4.08 -38.04
C PRO A 24 16.25 -4.88 -39.22
N GLY A 25 15.12 -4.51 -39.81
CA GLY A 25 14.52 -5.24 -40.97
C GLY A 25 13.67 -6.44 -40.60
N THR A 26 13.49 -6.79 -39.33
CA THR A 26 12.61 -7.89 -38.90
C THR A 26 11.17 -7.63 -39.31
N THR A 27 10.58 -8.54 -40.07
CA THR A 27 9.16 -8.49 -40.45
C THR A 27 8.30 -9.19 -39.40
N ILE A 28 7.38 -8.48 -38.81
CA ILE A 28 6.41 -9.04 -37.84
C ILE A 28 5.20 -9.57 -38.62
N ARG A 29 5.05 -10.88 -38.67
CA ARG A 29 3.99 -11.57 -39.46
C ARG A 29 2.59 -11.38 -38.83
N ASN A 30 2.50 -11.39 -37.52
CA ASN A 30 1.23 -11.19 -36.81
C ASN A 30 1.31 -9.99 -35.87
N LYS A 31 0.64 -8.90 -36.22
CA LYS A 31 0.64 -7.64 -35.48
C LYS A 31 -0.46 -7.54 -34.40
N ALA A 32 -1.36 -8.54 -34.29
CA ALA A 32 -2.53 -8.45 -33.42
C ALA A 32 -2.19 -8.25 -31.93
N HIS A 33 -1.00 -8.67 -31.49
CA HIS A 33 -0.55 -8.57 -30.10
C HIS A 33 0.89 -8.03 -29.98
N VAL A 34 1.36 -7.35 -31.01
CA VAL A 34 2.71 -6.80 -31.07
C VAL A 34 2.62 -5.29 -31.27
N GLY A 35 3.35 -4.56 -30.48
CA GLY A 35 3.42 -3.10 -30.54
C GLY A 35 4.76 -2.61 -30.01
N PRO A 36 5.06 -1.33 -30.14
CA PRO A 36 6.26 -0.75 -29.55
C PRO A 36 6.25 -1.00 -28.03
N ALA A 37 7.42 -1.33 -27.50
CA ALA A 37 7.60 -1.45 -26.07
C ALA A 37 7.36 -0.06 -25.45
N PRO A 38 6.40 0.09 -24.52
CA PRO A 38 6.20 1.38 -23.90
C PRO A 38 7.42 1.75 -23.04
N ASP A 39 7.85 2.98 -23.12
CA ASP A 39 8.76 3.55 -22.14
C ASP A 39 8.03 3.54 -20.78
N ARG A 40 8.54 2.78 -19.82
CA ARG A 40 7.98 2.62 -18.48
C ARG A 40 8.94 3.09 -17.40
N ILE A 41 9.82 4.00 -17.76
CA ILE A 41 10.77 4.58 -16.83
C ILE A 41 10.07 5.72 -16.09
N TYR A 42 9.92 5.55 -14.77
CA TYR A 42 9.64 6.69 -13.91
C TYR A 42 10.90 7.52 -13.82
N ARG A 43 10.79 8.78 -14.17
CA ARG A 43 11.87 9.74 -14.03
C ARG A 43 11.69 10.47 -12.71
N GLU A 44 12.56 10.19 -11.76
CA GLU A 44 12.65 11.00 -10.57
C GLU A 44 12.94 12.46 -10.98
N LEU A 45 12.37 13.40 -10.26
CA LEU A 45 12.63 14.83 -10.54
C LEU A 45 14.10 15.12 -10.19
N ASP A 46 14.97 15.09 -11.20
CA ASP A 46 16.36 15.46 -11.04
C ASP A 46 16.47 16.94 -10.65
N GLY A 47 17.21 17.22 -9.58
CA GLY A 47 17.78 18.53 -9.35
C GLY A 47 16.95 19.56 -8.59
N MET A 48 15.82 19.20 -7.97
CA MET A 48 15.24 20.05 -6.93
C MET A 48 15.94 19.86 -5.58
N ARG A 49 17.27 19.84 -5.57
CA ARG A 49 18.00 20.14 -4.34
C ARG A 49 17.58 21.53 -3.93
N SER A 50 17.04 21.69 -2.74
CA SER A 50 16.82 22.98 -2.10
C SER A 50 18.15 23.71 -1.95
N ALA A 51 18.64 24.30 -3.05
CA ALA A 51 19.57 25.38 -2.96
C ALA A 51 18.77 26.55 -2.38
N ASN A 52 19.06 26.94 -1.16
CA ASN A 52 18.56 28.11 -0.45
C ASN A 52 17.07 28.09 -0.03
N ARG A 53 16.66 27.18 0.85
CA ARG A 53 15.61 27.54 1.81
C ARG A 53 16.28 28.25 2.99
N GLU A 54 16.17 29.56 3.04
CA GLU A 54 16.68 30.42 4.12
C GLU A 54 16.05 30.14 5.51
N ASN A 55 15.14 29.17 5.60
CA ASN A 55 14.57 28.68 6.84
C ASN A 55 14.43 27.15 6.76
N ASP A 56 15.12 26.51 7.62
CA ASP A 56 15.38 25.09 7.85
C ASP A 56 14.13 24.22 8.16
N ALA A 57 12.96 24.58 7.65
CA ALA A 57 11.71 23.90 7.89
C ALA A 57 11.63 22.61 7.06
N ARG A 58 12.15 21.51 7.61
CA ARG A 58 12.10 20.19 7.01
C ARG A 58 10.66 19.76 6.76
N PRO A 59 10.34 19.12 5.61
CA PRO A 59 9.01 18.59 5.36
C PRO A 59 8.58 17.59 6.45
N VAL A 60 7.32 17.69 6.86
CA VAL A 60 6.73 16.77 7.84
C VAL A 60 5.75 15.84 7.14
N ILE A 61 5.80 14.56 7.48
CA ILE A 61 4.89 13.53 7.00
C ILE A 61 4.18 12.91 8.20
N VAL A 62 2.86 12.89 8.18
CA VAL A 62 2.05 12.27 9.23
C VAL A 62 1.57 10.91 8.76
N GLY A 63 2.08 9.87 9.41
CA GLY A 63 1.81 8.47 9.10
C GLY A 63 2.94 7.80 8.32
N SER A 64 3.33 6.59 8.75
CA SER A 64 4.34 5.74 8.14
C SER A 64 3.77 4.54 7.39
N GLY A 65 2.54 4.67 6.89
CA GLY A 65 1.96 3.72 5.93
C GLY A 65 2.67 3.77 4.57
N PRO A 66 2.25 2.98 3.58
CA PRO A 66 2.91 2.96 2.27
C PRO A 66 3.04 4.34 1.64
N CYS A 67 2.01 5.19 1.75
CA CYS A 67 2.05 6.55 1.23
C CYS A 67 3.14 7.38 1.92
N GLY A 68 3.20 7.35 3.26
CA GLY A 68 4.18 8.11 4.02
C GLY A 68 5.62 7.64 3.82
N LEU A 69 5.85 6.32 3.76
CA LEU A 69 7.17 5.76 3.49
C LEU A 69 7.68 6.13 2.10
N PHE A 70 6.85 6.01 1.06
CA PHE A 70 7.27 6.42 -0.29
C PHE A 70 7.43 7.93 -0.45
N ALA A 71 6.57 8.73 0.18
CA ALA A 71 6.76 10.18 0.22
C ALA A 71 8.07 10.54 0.92
N GLY A 72 8.36 9.90 2.06
CA GLY A 72 9.60 10.07 2.79
C GLY A 72 10.83 9.67 1.99
N LEU A 73 10.78 8.52 1.31
CA LEU A 73 11.88 8.05 0.46
C LEU A 73 12.19 9.03 -0.68
N VAL A 74 11.15 9.46 -1.41
CA VAL A 74 11.33 10.42 -2.51
C VAL A 74 11.91 11.74 -2.00
N LEU A 75 11.33 12.31 -0.94
CA LEU A 75 11.82 13.55 -0.35
C LEU A 75 13.26 13.42 0.17
N ALA A 76 13.61 12.28 0.81
CA ALA A 76 14.95 12.04 1.30
C ALA A 76 15.97 11.95 0.13
N ARG A 77 15.65 11.24 -0.95
CA ARG A 77 16.48 11.18 -2.17
C ARG A 77 16.64 12.54 -2.84
N MET A 78 15.62 13.39 -2.75
CA MET A 78 15.70 14.79 -3.22
C MET A 78 16.49 15.71 -2.27
N GLY A 79 16.99 15.21 -1.13
CA GLY A 79 17.80 15.94 -0.17
C GLY A 79 17.03 16.82 0.83
N PHE A 80 15.70 16.62 0.97
CA PHE A 80 14.86 17.42 1.89
C PHE A 80 14.92 16.97 3.35
N ALA A 81 15.50 15.83 3.66
CA ALA A 81 15.60 15.29 5.01
C ALA A 81 14.26 15.28 5.79
N PRO A 82 13.21 14.59 5.31
CA PRO A 82 11.86 14.67 5.87
C PRO A 82 11.79 14.11 7.28
N ARG A 83 10.81 14.57 8.07
CA ARG A 83 10.47 14.01 9.40
C ARG A 83 9.13 13.30 9.32
N ILE A 84 9.10 11.99 9.61
CA ILE A 84 7.88 11.17 9.60
C ILE A 84 7.43 10.96 11.04
N PHE A 85 6.19 11.27 11.35
CA PHE A 85 5.55 11.04 12.66
C PHE A 85 4.49 9.97 12.52
N GLU A 86 4.69 8.86 13.25
CA GLU A 86 3.80 7.71 13.28
C GLU A 86 3.22 7.54 14.69
N ARG A 87 1.89 7.39 14.77
CA ARG A 87 1.23 7.21 16.06
C ARG A 87 1.55 5.89 16.72
N GLY A 88 1.70 4.83 15.92
CA GLY A 88 1.95 3.49 16.41
C GLY A 88 3.42 3.15 16.52
N LYS A 89 3.68 1.89 16.84
CA LYS A 89 5.03 1.34 17.05
C LYS A 89 5.70 0.97 15.74
N ALA A 90 7.02 0.85 15.78
CA ALA A 90 7.81 0.21 14.73
C ALA A 90 7.35 -1.24 14.50
N ALA A 91 7.52 -1.76 13.29
CA ALA A 91 6.95 -3.03 12.83
C ALA A 91 7.30 -4.24 13.73
N GLY A 92 8.50 -4.28 14.32
CA GLY A 92 8.90 -5.36 15.25
C GLY A 92 8.07 -5.38 16.54
N PRO A 93 8.09 -4.31 17.36
CA PRO A 93 7.24 -4.19 18.54
C PRO A 93 5.73 -4.29 18.23
N ARG A 94 5.27 -3.67 17.13
CA ARG A 94 3.89 -3.72 16.67
C ARG A 94 3.40 -5.14 16.39
N ALA A 95 4.27 -6.04 15.93
CA ALA A 95 3.91 -7.43 15.68
C ALA A 95 3.30 -8.10 16.92
N ARG A 96 3.74 -7.74 18.14
CA ARG A 96 3.17 -8.26 19.39
C ARG A 96 1.75 -7.76 19.62
N ASP A 97 1.49 -6.48 19.35
CA ASP A 97 0.14 -5.90 19.48
C ASP A 97 -0.84 -6.56 18.51
N VAL A 98 -0.40 -6.83 17.27
CA VAL A 98 -1.24 -7.43 16.22
C VAL A 98 -1.46 -8.93 16.43
N THR A 99 -0.39 -9.70 16.68
CA THR A 99 -0.49 -11.16 16.83
C THR A 99 -1.05 -11.58 18.19
N GLY A 100 -0.97 -10.70 19.18
CA GLY A 100 -1.55 -10.87 20.51
C GLY A 100 -3.03 -10.56 20.60
N PHE A 101 -3.54 -9.75 19.68
CA PHE A 101 -4.93 -9.31 19.70
C PHE A 101 -5.90 -10.51 19.69
N GLY A 102 -6.85 -10.49 20.61
CA GLY A 102 -7.80 -11.61 20.82
C GLY A 102 -7.26 -12.79 21.62
N ARG A 103 -6.00 -12.76 22.06
CA ARG A 103 -5.44 -13.73 23.00
C ARG A 103 -5.63 -13.29 24.44
N ARG A 104 -5.73 -14.25 25.39
CA ARG A 104 -5.88 -13.92 26.81
C ARG A 104 -4.74 -13.05 27.31
N GLY A 105 -5.07 -11.95 28.01
CA GLY A 105 -4.10 -11.04 28.63
C GLY A 105 -3.47 -10.01 27.66
N VAL A 106 -3.89 -9.96 26.40
CA VAL A 106 -3.47 -8.90 25.48
C VAL A 106 -4.65 -7.96 25.24
N GLU A 107 -4.54 -6.76 25.75
CA GLU A 107 -5.51 -5.69 25.53
C GLU A 107 -5.32 -5.07 24.14
N PHE A 108 -6.40 -4.52 23.61
CA PHE A 108 -6.36 -3.76 22.37
C PHE A 108 -5.62 -2.43 22.58
N ASN A 109 -4.59 -2.19 21.75
CA ASN A 109 -3.87 -0.92 21.77
C ASN A 109 -4.43 0.02 20.68
N PRO A 110 -5.12 1.10 21.03
CA PRO A 110 -5.72 2.01 20.06
C PRO A 110 -4.69 2.78 19.22
N GLU A 111 -3.46 2.94 19.71
CA GLU A 111 -2.38 3.64 19.01
C GLU A 111 -1.51 2.70 18.16
N SER A 112 -1.48 1.39 18.48
CA SER A 112 -0.65 0.41 17.77
C SER A 112 -1.40 -0.89 17.57
N ASN A 113 -1.86 -1.15 16.36
CA ASN A 113 -2.74 -2.28 16.04
C ASN A 113 -2.58 -2.69 14.57
N VAL A 114 -3.55 -3.41 14.00
CA VAL A 114 -3.50 -3.86 12.61
C VAL A 114 -3.60 -2.71 11.60
N GLN A 115 -4.12 -1.54 12.00
CA GLN A 115 -4.26 -0.35 11.14
C GLN A 115 -3.13 0.66 11.34
N PHE A 116 -2.71 0.88 12.58
CA PHE A 116 -1.75 1.91 12.97
C PHE A 116 -0.39 1.31 13.35
N GLY A 117 0.66 2.02 12.95
CA GLY A 117 2.06 1.65 13.12
C GLY A 117 2.80 1.52 11.80
N GLU A 118 4.09 1.28 11.86
CA GLU A 118 4.99 1.23 10.71
C GLU A 118 4.48 0.33 9.58
N GLY A 119 4.46 0.89 8.38
CA GLY A 119 3.94 0.24 7.17
C GLY A 119 2.41 0.22 7.06
N GLY A 120 1.69 0.81 8.06
CA GLY A 120 0.23 0.95 8.07
C GLY A 120 -0.50 -0.40 8.04
N ALA A 121 -1.73 -0.40 7.55
CA ALA A 121 -2.57 -1.60 7.45
C ALA A 121 -2.01 -2.69 6.53
N GLY A 122 -1.05 -2.35 5.66
CA GLY A 122 -0.42 -3.27 4.72
C GLY A 122 0.55 -4.26 5.35
N THR A 123 1.25 -3.88 6.41
CA THR A 123 2.37 -4.64 6.98
C THR A 123 1.99 -6.04 7.43
N PHE A 124 0.78 -6.24 7.94
CA PHE A 124 0.27 -7.53 8.41
C PHE A 124 -0.81 -8.11 7.49
N SER A 125 -0.82 -7.70 6.21
CA SER A 125 -1.62 -8.29 5.15
C SER A 125 -0.77 -9.24 4.29
N ASP A 126 -1.36 -9.83 3.26
CA ASP A 126 -0.62 -10.62 2.27
C ASP A 126 0.19 -9.76 1.28
N GLY A 127 0.06 -8.44 1.35
CA GLY A 127 0.83 -7.50 0.52
C GLY A 127 0.47 -7.53 -0.96
N LYS A 128 -0.82 -7.48 -1.28
CA LYS A 128 -1.29 -7.36 -2.66
C LYS A 128 -0.82 -6.06 -3.31
N LEU A 129 -0.19 -6.16 -4.48
CA LEU A 129 0.44 -5.05 -5.19
C LEU A 129 -0.23 -4.73 -6.53
N TYR A 130 -1.49 -5.07 -6.71
CA TYR A 130 -2.20 -4.74 -7.94
C TYR A 130 -3.31 -3.73 -7.68
N THR A 131 -3.52 -2.85 -8.66
CA THR A 131 -4.53 -1.80 -8.63
C THR A 131 -5.21 -1.68 -9.98
N GLN A 132 -6.43 -1.13 -10.00
CA GLN A 132 -7.14 -0.77 -11.22
C GLN A 132 -6.85 0.68 -11.65
N THR A 133 -6.11 1.44 -10.86
CA THR A 133 -5.72 2.82 -11.17
C THR A 133 -4.85 2.86 -12.43
N LYS A 134 -5.16 3.79 -13.32
CA LYS A 134 -4.34 4.05 -14.51
C LYS A 134 -3.03 4.71 -14.08
N ASP A 135 -1.93 4.06 -14.42
CA ASP A 135 -0.58 4.53 -14.11
C ASP A 135 0.01 5.24 -15.34
N ARG A 136 -0.25 6.52 -15.45
CA ARG A 136 0.17 7.33 -16.61
C ARG A 136 1.66 7.70 -16.56
N GLU A 137 2.23 7.78 -15.36
CA GLU A 137 3.60 8.25 -15.13
C GLU A 137 4.55 7.11 -14.75
N HIS A 138 4.13 5.87 -14.96
CA HIS A 138 4.93 4.66 -14.71
C HIS A 138 5.49 4.53 -13.28
N ARG A 139 4.80 5.08 -12.29
CA ARG A 139 5.17 5.01 -10.88
C ARG A 139 5.11 3.58 -10.33
N ARG A 140 4.15 2.76 -10.81
CA ARG A 140 3.99 1.40 -10.32
C ARG A 140 5.20 0.49 -10.63
N PRO A 141 5.77 0.44 -11.84
CA PRO A 141 7.03 -0.28 -12.06
C PRO A 141 8.13 0.16 -11.12
N TRP A 142 8.33 1.45 -10.93
CA TRP A 142 9.32 2.00 -10.01
C TRP A 142 9.08 1.51 -8.58
N ILE A 143 7.85 1.65 -8.03
CA ILE A 143 7.49 1.15 -6.71
C ILE A 143 7.82 -0.35 -6.56
N LEU A 144 7.52 -1.17 -7.58
CA LEU A 144 7.83 -2.60 -7.52
C LEU A 144 9.34 -2.87 -7.45
N HIS A 145 10.14 -2.10 -8.17
CA HIS A 145 11.61 -2.20 -8.09
C HIS A 145 12.13 -1.76 -6.72
N GLU A 146 11.60 -0.68 -6.14
CA GLU A 146 11.95 -0.25 -4.78
C GLU A 146 11.61 -1.33 -3.74
N LEU A 147 10.44 -1.96 -3.86
CA LEU A 147 10.05 -3.05 -2.97
C LEU A 147 10.99 -4.26 -3.10
N VAL A 148 11.45 -4.59 -4.32
CA VAL A 148 12.44 -5.66 -4.55
C VAL A 148 13.78 -5.27 -3.93
N ALA A 149 14.25 -4.05 -4.15
CA ALA A 149 15.46 -3.53 -3.52
C ALA A 149 15.39 -3.60 -1.99
N ALA A 150 14.20 -3.36 -1.42
CA ALA A 150 13.92 -3.48 0.02
C ALA A 150 13.72 -4.95 0.50
N GLY A 151 13.87 -5.95 -0.36
CA GLY A 151 13.84 -7.38 0.00
C GLY A 151 12.53 -8.11 -0.33
N ALA A 152 11.64 -7.52 -1.12
CA ALA A 152 10.51 -8.25 -1.68
C ALA A 152 10.98 -9.26 -2.75
N PRO A 153 10.21 -10.33 -3.02
CA PRO A 153 10.59 -11.32 -4.01
C PRO A 153 10.59 -10.74 -5.43
N GLU A 154 11.61 -11.05 -6.23
CA GLU A 154 11.74 -10.56 -7.62
C GLU A 154 10.56 -10.94 -8.51
N ASP A 155 9.87 -12.03 -8.19
CA ASP A 155 8.74 -12.51 -8.99
C ASP A 155 7.55 -11.53 -9.01
N ILE A 156 7.51 -10.54 -8.09
CA ILE A 156 6.51 -9.46 -8.12
C ILE A 156 6.62 -8.60 -9.39
N LEU A 157 7.80 -8.51 -9.98
CA LEU A 157 8.01 -7.80 -11.24
C LEU A 157 7.37 -8.53 -12.44
N LEU A 158 7.24 -9.85 -12.34
CA LEU A 158 6.80 -10.72 -13.42
C LEU A 158 5.31 -11.07 -13.34
N LYS A 159 4.78 -11.24 -12.14
CA LYS A 159 3.39 -11.65 -11.92
C LYS A 159 2.40 -10.55 -12.30
N ALA A 160 1.27 -10.93 -12.88
CA ALA A 160 0.19 -9.98 -13.20
C ALA A 160 -0.55 -9.47 -11.95
N ARG A 161 -0.59 -10.30 -10.91
CA ARG A 161 -1.18 -10.00 -9.60
C ARG A 161 -0.18 -10.37 -8.51
N PRO A 162 0.83 -9.53 -8.27
CA PRO A 162 1.88 -9.84 -7.32
C PRO A 162 1.44 -9.68 -5.88
N HIS A 163 2.04 -10.51 -5.01
CA HIS A 163 1.94 -10.45 -3.56
C HIS A 163 3.33 -10.55 -2.96
N ILE A 164 3.60 -9.85 -1.87
CA ILE A 164 4.89 -9.93 -1.16
C ILE A 164 4.89 -11.08 -0.15
N GLY A 165 3.79 -11.24 0.58
CA GLY A 165 3.67 -12.11 1.74
C GLY A 165 3.99 -11.40 3.05
N THR A 166 3.23 -11.72 4.10
CA THR A 166 3.26 -11.04 5.40
C THR A 166 4.64 -11.08 6.06
N ASP A 167 5.32 -12.21 6.02
CA ASP A 167 6.62 -12.41 6.66
C ASP A 167 7.72 -11.49 6.10
N ARG A 168 7.60 -11.13 4.83
CA ARG A 168 8.57 -10.27 4.14
C ARG A 168 8.28 -8.79 4.29
N LEU A 169 7.01 -8.43 4.42
CA LEU A 169 6.59 -7.02 4.53
C LEU A 169 7.24 -6.29 5.71
N ILE A 170 7.38 -6.95 6.87
CA ILE A 170 8.06 -6.36 8.03
C ILE A 170 9.52 -5.98 7.68
N LYS A 171 10.21 -6.82 6.91
CA LYS A 171 11.59 -6.55 6.47
C LYS A 171 11.63 -5.41 5.46
N VAL A 172 10.71 -5.42 4.50
CA VAL A 172 10.60 -4.40 3.44
C VAL A 172 10.36 -3.01 4.05
N VAL A 173 9.37 -2.86 4.93
CA VAL A 173 9.07 -1.56 5.53
C VAL A 173 10.20 -1.05 6.41
N ARG A 174 10.89 -1.95 7.12
CA ARG A 174 12.08 -1.61 7.91
C ARG A 174 13.20 -1.08 7.02
N HIS A 175 13.48 -1.76 5.91
CA HIS A 175 14.52 -1.34 4.97
C HIS A 175 14.22 0.05 4.37
N LEU A 176 12.98 0.30 3.94
CA LEU A 176 12.57 1.62 3.46
C LEU A 176 12.80 2.70 4.51
N ARG A 177 12.46 2.45 5.77
CA ARG A 177 12.75 3.38 6.87
C ARG A 177 14.25 3.61 7.05
N GLU A 178 15.04 2.55 7.07
CA GLU A 178 16.50 2.62 7.24
C GLU A 178 17.15 3.42 6.11
N GLU A 179 16.66 3.28 4.88
CA GLU A 179 17.12 4.07 3.75
C GLU A 179 16.75 5.57 3.92
N ILE A 180 15.53 5.89 4.33
CA ILE A 180 15.11 7.27 4.63
C ILE A 180 16.04 7.90 5.68
N ILE A 181 16.35 7.16 6.75
CA ILE A 181 17.23 7.63 7.82
C ILE A 181 18.66 7.80 7.31
N ALA A 182 19.18 6.86 6.53
CA ALA A 182 20.52 6.94 5.94
C ALA A 182 20.69 8.16 5.02
N LEU A 183 19.59 8.62 4.39
CA LEU A 183 19.54 9.82 3.56
C LEU A 183 19.26 11.11 4.36
N GLY A 184 19.30 11.06 5.71
CA GLY A 184 19.13 12.22 6.59
C GLY A 184 17.71 12.50 7.05
N GLY A 185 16.73 11.65 6.69
CA GLY A 185 15.37 11.72 7.22
C GLY A 185 15.28 11.22 8.67
N GLU A 186 14.14 11.44 9.29
CA GLU A 186 13.83 10.97 10.65
C GLU A 186 12.48 10.26 10.66
N VAL A 187 12.35 9.23 11.50
CA VAL A 187 11.08 8.52 11.72
C VAL A 187 10.83 8.39 13.22
N HIS A 188 9.76 9.04 13.69
CA HIS A 188 9.35 9.09 15.08
C HIS A 188 8.11 8.22 15.28
N PHE A 189 8.26 7.16 16.07
CA PHE A 189 7.15 6.29 16.46
C PHE A 189 6.51 6.75 17.76
N GLU A 190 5.29 6.26 18.05
CA GLU A 190 4.50 6.61 19.23
C GLU A 190 4.31 8.13 19.36
N SER A 191 4.22 8.79 18.19
CA SER A 191 4.20 10.24 18.03
C SER A 191 2.94 10.67 17.28
N ARG A 192 1.79 10.59 17.97
CA ARG A 192 0.50 10.99 17.40
C ARG A 192 0.42 12.51 17.24
N VAL A 193 0.05 12.93 16.03
CA VAL A 193 -0.27 14.34 15.74
C VAL A 193 -1.71 14.62 16.12
N ASP A 194 -1.93 15.67 16.92
CA ASP A 194 -3.24 16.09 17.40
C ASP A 194 -3.68 17.48 16.91
N ALA A 195 -2.79 18.25 16.29
CA ALA A 195 -3.16 19.50 15.63
C ALA A 195 -2.28 19.82 14.44
N VAL A 196 -2.86 20.50 13.45
CA VAL A 196 -2.15 21.23 12.40
C VAL A 196 -2.18 22.71 12.80
N LEU A 197 -1.01 23.33 12.84
CA LEU A 197 -0.85 24.72 13.21
C LEU A 197 -0.87 25.60 11.96
N LEU A 198 -1.78 26.56 11.94
CA LEU A 198 -1.96 27.49 10.84
C LEU A 198 -1.74 28.93 11.37
N ASP A 199 -1.26 29.79 10.50
CA ASP A 199 -1.20 31.23 10.80
C ASP A 199 -2.49 31.97 10.44
N ALA A 200 -2.46 33.28 10.50
CA ALA A 200 -3.59 34.16 10.20
C ALA A 200 -4.03 34.05 8.72
N ASP A 201 -3.08 33.77 7.82
CA ASP A 201 -3.32 33.58 6.37
C ASP A 201 -3.71 32.13 6.04
N ARG A 202 -3.86 31.27 7.06
CA ARG A 202 -4.19 29.85 6.96
C ARG A 202 -3.09 29.01 6.30
N GLU A 203 -1.87 29.47 6.30
CA GLU A 203 -0.72 28.68 5.88
C GLU A 203 -0.22 27.77 7.00
N VAL A 204 0.27 26.59 6.63
CA VAL A 204 0.84 25.65 7.58
C VAL A 204 2.11 26.24 8.21
N ARG A 205 2.18 26.21 9.53
CA ARG A 205 3.36 26.61 10.33
C ARG A 205 3.94 25.45 11.14
N GLY A 206 3.19 24.36 11.28
CA GLY A 206 3.68 23.20 12.01
C GLY A 206 2.59 22.21 12.34
N ILE A 207 2.97 21.29 13.20
CA ILE A 207 2.08 20.33 13.85
C ILE A 207 2.29 20.36 15.36
N ARG A 208 1.30 19.89 16.11
CA ARG A 208 1.45 19.60 17.53
C ARG A 208 1.27 18.10 17.74
N LEU A 209 2.12 17.51 18.57
CA LEU A 209 2.04 16.13 19.01
C LEU A 209 1.15 16.01 20.24
N ALA A 210 0.63 14.82 20.50
CA ALA A 210 -0.24 14.54 21.65
C ALA A 210 0.44 14.74 23.01
N ASN A 211 1.78 14.73 23.05
CA ASN A 211 2.56 15.05 24.26
C ASN A 211 2.75 16.57 24.48
N GLY A 212 2.24 17.39 23.57
CA GLY A 212 2.32 18.85 23.62
C GLY A 212 3.47 19.47 22.82
N ASP A 213 4.42 18.68 22.34
CA ASP A 213 5.53 19.17 21.53
C ASP A 213 5.05 19.77 20.21
N THR A 214 5.68 20.87 19.81
CA THR A 214 5.39 21.56 18.55
C THR A 214 6.54 21.39 17.59
N ILE A 215 6.23 21.03 16.36
CA ILE A 215 7.18 20.79 15.27
C ILE A 215 6.91 21.80 14.16
N GLU A 216 7.83 22.69 13.93
CA GLU A 216 7.71 23.68 12.84
C GLU A 216 7.89 23.02 11.48
N THR A 217 7.04 23.38 10.55
CA THR A 217 7.13 23.03 9.12
C THR A 217 6.21 23.93 8.29
N ARG A 218 6.55 24.10 7.03
CA ARG A 218 5.68 24.73 6.03
C ARG A 218 5.15 23.72 5.00
N ASP A 219 5.73 22.53 4.97
CA ASP A 219 5.39 21.47 4.03
C ASP A 219 4.89 20.27 4.81
N LEU A 220 3.60 19.99 4.73
CA LEU A 220 2.93 18.93 5.47
C LEU A 220 2.29 17.92 4.51
N VAL A 221 2.66 16.66 4.64
CA VAL A 221 2.04 15.54 3.95
C VAL A 221 1.19 14.74 4.93
N LEU A 222 -0.11 14.68 4.70
CA LEU A 222 -1.04 13.87 5.48
C LEU A 222 -1.18 12.48 4.84
N ALA A 223 -0.53 11.47 5.41
CA ALA A 223 -0.54 10.08 4.96
C ALA A 223 -1.20 9.14 5.99
N ILE A 224 -2.27 9.62 6.62
CA ILE A 224 -2.92 9.07 7.82
C ILE A 224 -3.73 7.80 7.61
N GLY A 225 -3.94 7.38 6.36
CA GLY A 225 -4.81 6.23 6.04
C GLY A 225 -6.29 6.55 6.30
N HIS A 226 -7.15 5.54 6.16
CA HIS A 226 -8.61 5.72 6.24
C HIS A 226 -9.20 5.57 7.65
N SER A 227 -8.44 5.05 8.61
CA SER A 227 -8.96 4.69 9.94
C SER A 227 -8.72 5.76 11.02
N ALA A 228 -7.94 6.80 10.74
CA ALA A 228 -7.61 7.87 11.69
C ALA A 228 -8.74 8.89 11.81
N ARG A 229 -9.90 8.47 12.36
CA ARG A 229 -11.14 9.27 12.42
C ARG A 229 -10.97 10.58 13.17
N GLU A 230 -10.30 10.55 14.32
CA GLU A 230 -10.00 11.72 15.11
C GLU A 230 -9.12 12.73 14.35
N THR A 231 -8.19 12.25 13.52
CA THR A 231 -7.37 13.12 12.68
C THR A 231 -8.21 13.77 11.59
N PHE A 232 -9.14 13.04 10.95
CA PHE A 232 -10.10 13.66 10.01
C PHE A 232 -10.95 14.73 10.69
N SER A 233 -11.43 14.49 11.90
CA SER A 233 -12.19 15.48 12.67
C SER A 233 -11.33 16.70 13.00
N MET A 234 -10.08 16.50 13.38
CA MET A 234 -9.12 17.57 13.69
C MET A 234 -8.83 18.45 12.47
N ILE A 235 -8.51 17.88 11.31
CA ILE A 235 -8.23 18.65 10.09
C ILE A 235 -9.49 19.37 9.57
N HIS A 236 -10.67 18.77 9.73
CA HIS A 236 -11.94 19.43 9.41
C HIS A 236 -12.18 20.63 10.33
N ALA A 237 -11.96 20.46 11.65
CA ALA A 237 -12.08 21.55 12.61
C ALA A 237 -11.07 22.69 12.34
N ALA A 238 -9.87 22.35 11.80
CA ALA A 238 -8.90 23.34 11.32
C ALA A 238 -9.34 24.02 10.02
N GLY A 239 -10.52 23.67 9.46
CA GLY A 239 -11.12 24.28 8.28
C GLY A 239 -10.58 23.76 6.96
N VAL A 240 -9.95 22.59 6.94
CA VAL A 240 -9.61 21.90 5.68
C VAL A 240 -10.91 21.38 5.05
N PHE A 241 -11.08 21.65 3.76
CA PHE A 241 -12.26 21.17 3.03
C PHE A 241 -12.23 19.64 2.90
N ILE A 242 -13.32 18.99 3.30
CA ILE A 242 -13.51 17.54 3.22
C ILE A 242 -14.85 17.24 2.57
N GLU A 243 -14.85 16.40 1.54
CA GLU A 243 -16.03 15.89 0.87
C GLU A 243 -16.36 14.47 1.28
N PRO A 244 -17.62 14.13 1.53
CA PRO A 244 -18.02 12.73 1.67
C PRO A 244 -17.90 12.01 0.32
N LYS A 245 -17.32 10.80 0.33
CA LYS A 245 -17.28 9.93 -0.84
C LYS A 245 -18.08 8.64 -0.60
N PRO A 246 -18.83 8.15 -1.61
CA PRO A 246 -19.45 6.84 -1.51
C PRO A 246 -18.38 5.75 -1.39
N PHE A 247 -18.66 4.74 -0.59
CA PHE A 247 -17.81 3.57 -0.42
C PHE A 247 -18.62 2.28 -0.54
N SER A 248 -17.93 1.18 -0.77
CA SER A 248 -18.55 -0.14 -0.84
C SER A 248 -18.61 -0.74 0.55
N ILE A 249 -19.80 -1.29 0.90
CA ILE A 249 -20.00 -2.06 2.12
C ILE A 249 -20.25 -3.51 1.74
N GLY A 250 -19.77 -4.46 2.55
CA GLY A 250 -19.97 -5.88 2.29
C GLY A 250 -19.52 -6.73 3.44
N VAL A 251 -19.44 -8.01 3.18
CA VAL A 251 -19.05 -9.06 4.13
C VAL A 251 -17.85 -9.83 3.59
N ARG A 252 -17.10 -10.46 4.48
CA ARG A 252 -16.13 -11.49 4.13
C ARG A 252 -16.82 -12.86 4.14
N ILE A 253 -16.38 -13.71 3.21
CA ILE A 253 -16.83 -15.10 3.14
C ILE A 253 -15.61 -15.98 2.89
N GLU A 254 -15.53 -17.08 3.60
CA GLU A 254 -14.52 -18.12 3.38
C GLU A 254 -15.09 -19.26 2.56
N HIS A 255 -14.25 -19.81 1.71
CA HIS A 255 -14.52 -21.04 0.96
C HIS A 255 -13.38 -22.03 1.18
N PRO A 256 -13.63 -23.35 1.18
CA PRO A 256 -12.56 -24.31 1.01
C PRO A 256 -11.81 -24.02 -0.29
N GLN A 257 -10.51 -23.73 -0.22
CA GLN A 257 -9.71 -23.38 -1.40
C GLN A 257 -9.82 -24.46 -2.49
N SER A 258 -9.86 -25.73 -2.10
CA SER A 258 -10.03 -26.87 -3.02
C SER A 258 -11.33 -26.81 -3.84
N MET A 259 -12.39 -26.18 -3.32
CA MET A 259 -13.63 -25.97 -4.07
C MET A 259 -13.41 -24.95 -5.19
N ILE A 260 -12.73 -23.86 -4.89
CA ILE A 260 -12.40 -22.80 -5.86
C ILE A 260 -11.43 -23.33 -6.91
N ASP A 261 -10.37 -24.04 -6.49
CA ASP A 261 -9.39 -24.64 -7.39
C ASP A 261 -10.06 -25.58 -8.39
N ARG A 262 -10.92 -26.46 -7.93
CA ARG A 262 -11.68 -27.37 -8.82
C ARG A 262 -12.60 -26.61 -9.78
N ALA A 263 -13.27 -25.56 -9.29
CA ALA A 263 -14.15 -24.76 -10.12
C ALA A 263 -13.39 -24.02 -11.24
N GLN A 264 -12.18 -23.53 -10.95
CA GLN A 264 -11.36 -22.73 -11.88
C GLN A 264 -10.45 -23.59 -12.77
N TYR A 265 -9.81 -24.59 -12.21
CA TYR A 265 -8.76 -25.36 -12.88
C TYR A 265 -9.22 -26.76 -13.33
N GLY A 266 -10.37 -27.25 -12.84
CA GLY A 266 -10.90 -28.58 -13.24
C GLY A 266 -9.87 -29.68 -13.00
N ARG A 267 -9.56 -30.45 -14.05
CA ARG A 267 -8.58 -31.55 -14.02
C ARG A 267 -7.14 -31.12 -13.75
N PHE A 268 -6.83 -29.83 -13.87
CA PHE A 268 -5.51 -29.28 -13.62
C PHE A 268 -5.31 -28.81 -12.17
N THR A 269 -6.30 -29.04 -11.30
CA THR A 269 -6.20 -28.75 -9.87
C THR A 269 -5.01 -29.49 -9.25
N GLY A 270 -4.24 -28.77 -8.43
CA GLY A 270 -3.09 -29.34 -7.73
C GLY A 270 -1.76 -29.25 -8.48
N LEU A 271 -1.73 -28.71 -9.70
CA LEU A 271 -0.46 -28.40 -10.36
C LEU A 271 0.25 -27.25 -9.63
N PRO A 272 1.51 -27.42 -9.20
CA PRO A 272 2.24 -26.43 -8.42
C PRO A 272 2.37 -25.07 -9.15
N GLU A 273 2.46 -25.08 -10.46
CA GLU A 273 2.60 -23.91 -11.29
C GLU A 273 1.38 -22.98 -11.29
N LEU A 274 0.21 -23.51 -10.94
CA LEU A 274 -1.06 -22.77 -10.90
C LEU A 274 -1.27 -22.08 -9.55
N GLY A 275 -0.82 -22.70 -8.45
CA GLY A 275 -1.10 -22.21 -7.10
C GLY A 275 -2.60 -22.20 -6.78
N SER A 276 -2.97 -21.46 -5.75
CA SER A 276 -4.35 -21.27 -5.33
C SER A 276 -5.13 -20.41 -6.32
N ALA A 277 -6.31 -20.86 -6.72
CA ALA A 277 -7.13 -20.16 -7.72
C ALA A 277 -7.81 -18.91 -7.14
N PRO A 278 -7.71 -17.75 -7.79
CA PRO A 278 -8.54 -16.61 -7.48
C PRO A 278 -9.86 -16.67 -8.24
N TYR A 279 -10.86 -15.90 -7.77
CA TYR A 279 -12.04 -15.60 -8.56
C TYR A 279 -12.37 -14.11 -8.55
N LYS A 280 -13.12 -13.69 -9.55
CA LYS A 280 -13.72 -12.36 -9.60
C LYS A 280 -15.08 -12.47 -10.26
N PHE A 281 -16.10 -11.89 -9.63
CA PHE A 281 -17.41 -11.73 -10.24
C PHE A 281 -17.95 -10.33 -10.03
N VAL A 282 -18.88 -9.94 -10.89
CA VAL A 282 -19.68 -8.73 -10.79
C VAL A 282 -21.09 -9.09 -11.23
N GLN A 283 -22.09 -8.72 -10.43
CA GLN A 283 -23.50 -8.83 -10.76
C GLN A 283 -24.12 -7.42 -10.71
N HIS A 284 -24.65 -6.98 -11.82
CA HIS A 284 -25.41 -5.75 -11.87
C HIS A 284 -26.85 -6.01 -11.41
N LEU A 285 -27.24 -5.31 -10.37
CA LEU A 285 -28.61 -5.31 -9.83
C LEU A 285 -29.29 -4.03 -10.33
N GLY A 286 -30.53 -4.02 -10.60
CA GLY A 286 -31.23 -2.82 -11.06
C GLY A 286 -30.94 -1.55 -10.24
N ALA A 287 -31.39 -0.40 -10.69
CA ALA A 287 -31.24 0.90 -10.01
C ALA A 287 -29.78 1.33 -9.72
N ARG A 288 -28.85 1.10 -10.66
CA ARG A 288 -27.40 1.45 -10.56
C ARG A 288 -26.65 0.78 -9.42
N ARG A 289 -27.16 -0.31 -8.86
CA ARG A 289 -26.51 -1.09 -7.80
C ARG A 289 -25.77 -2.27 -8.42
N SER A 290 -24.66 -2.66 -7.79
CA SER A 290 -23.89 -3.84 -8.18
C SER A 290 -23.38 -4.57 -6.96
N ALA A 291 -23.37 -5.89 -7.00
CA ALA A 291 -22.63 -6.74 -6.10
C ALA A 291 -21.39 -7.25 -6.82
N TYR A 292 -20.24 -7.24 -6.15
CA TYR A 292 -18.99 -7.70 -6.76
C TYR A 292 -18.03 -8.28 -5.71
N SER A 293 -17.21 -9.22 -6.16
CA SER A 293 -16.13 -9.71 -5.33
C SER A 293 -14.98 -8.69 -5.30
N PHE A 294 -14.45 -8.43 -4.11
CA PHE A 294 -13.34 -7.52 -3.90
C PHE A 294 -12.33 -8.14 -2.93
N CYS A 295 -11.06 -7.90 -3.17
CA CYS A 295 -9.99 -8.33 -2.26
C CYS A 295 -10.02 -9.83 -1.92
N MET A 296 -10.22 -10.69 -2.93
CA MET A 296 -10.13 -12.14 -2.76
C MET A 296 -8.68 -12.53 -2.43
N CYS A 297 -8.50 -13.29 -1.35
CA CYS A 297 -7.22 -13.81 -0.87
C CYS A 297 -7.17 -15.32 -1.09
N PRO A 298 -6.57 -15.83 -2.19
CA PRO A 298 -6.46 -17.27 -2.40
C PRO A 298 -5.64 -17.93 -1.30
N GLY A 299 -6.22 -18.93 -0.63
CA GLY A 299 -5.60 -19.62 0.52
C GLY A 299 -5.60 -18.83 1.83
N GLY A 300 -6.19 -17.62 1.87
CA GLY A 300 -6.27 -16.79 3.07
C GLY A 300 -7.42 -17.16 4.01
N LEU A 301 -7.38 -16.59 5.21
CA LEU A 301 -8.40 -16.69 6.23
C LEU A 301 -8.98 -15.32 6.55
N VAL A 302 -10.21 -15.26 7.02
CA VAL A 302 -10.80 -14.02 7.56
C VAL A 302 -10.16 -13.70 8.91
N VAL A 303 -9.67 -12.48 9.05
CA VAL A 303 -9.04 -11.99 10.27
C VAL A 303 -9.75 -10.73 10.78
N ALA A 304 -9.83 -10.62 12.10
CA ALA A 304 -10.33 -9.41 12.74
C ALA A 304 -9.34 -8.26 12.54
N SER A 305 -9.87 -7.08 12.29
CA SER A 305 -9.10 -5.85 12.12
C SER A 305 -9.78 -4.74 12.89
N SER A 306 -9.13 -4.23 13.91
CA SER A 306 -9.68 -3.15 14.76
C SER A 306 -8.76 -1.94 14.73
N SER A 307 -9.36 -0.76 14.78
CA SER A 307 -8.66 0.53 14.95
C SER A 307 -9.21 1.32 16.13
N GLU A 308 -10.27 0.82 16.77
CA GLU A 308 -10.92 1.47 17.90
C GLU A 308 -11.49 0.44 18.90
N PRO A 309 -11.57 0.75 20.20
CA PRO A 309 -12.20 -0.12 21.18
C PRO A 309 -13.65 -0.44 20.83
N GLY A 310 -14.06 -1.69 20.98
CA GLY A 310 -15.43 -2.16 20.72
C GLY A 310 -15.83 -2.21 19.23
N GLY A 311 -14.98 -1.75 18.32
CA GLY A 311 -15.19 -1.80 16.88
C GLY A 311 -14.34 -2.86 16.21
N VAL A 312 -14.89 -3.62 15.25
CA VAL A 312 -14.14 -4.56 14.42
C VAL A 312 -14.61 -4.52 12.97
N VAL A 313 -13.65 -4.54 12.08
CA VAL A 313 -13.86 -4.85 10.66
C VAL A 313 -13.09 -6.12 10.33
N THR A 314 -13.39 -6.72 9.19
CA THR A 314 -12.75 -7.97 8.77
C THR A 314 -11.77 -7.71 7.62
N ASN A 315 -10.65 -8.40 7.66
CA ASN A 315 -9.66 -8.45 6.59
C ASN A 315 -9.34 -9.92 6.24
N GLY A 316 -8.50 -10.14 5.27
CA GLY A 316 -8.10 -11.46 4.85
C GLY A 316 -6.86 -11.46 3.99
#